data_26d90e87ed02f867e1d8c478381e3957
#
_entry.id   26d90e87ed02f867e1d8c478381e3957
#
_cell.length_a   1.000
_cell.length_b   1.000
_cell.length_c   1.000
_cell.angle_alpha   90.00
_cell.angle_beta   90.00
_cell.angle_gamma   90.00
#
_symmetry.space_group_name_H-M   'P 1'
#
loop_
_entity.id
_entity.type
_entity.pdbx_description
1 polymer ?
#
loop_
_entity_poly.entity_id
_entity_poly.type
_entity_poly.pdbx_seq_one_letter_code
_entity_poly.pdbx_strand_id
1 'polypeptide(L)'
;VRLDHIAYRVANRDKTAEFFMKAFGYKFQCEFEIFFDEEKKEKAICIALEPPERVVEEAPWTVHVPQPPNHVGQEYHIAPEIFVSEGNPGSIVGNWVAKREGIGGIHHIAYQVENVDAKMREWQEKGFADFTTSTPLKCEDLTQVFSKYHPLTGVIYEFIERKQFGFCKDNVKSLMESTRGD
;
A
#
# COMPACT_ATOMS: atom_id res chain seq x y z
N VAL A 1 15.31 -1.72 1.07
CA VAL A 1 13.87 -1.89 1.39
C VAL A 1 13.41 -0.69 2.16
N ARG A 2 12.36 -0.02 1.68
CA ARG A 2 11.78 1.18 2.29
C ARG A 2 10.26 0.99 2.39
N LEU A 3 9.64 1.45 3.48
CA LEU A 3 8.20 1.50 3.59
C LEU A 3 7.65 2.46 2.52
N ASP A 4 6.77 1.97 1.67
CA ASP A 4 6.17 2.71 0.56
C ASP A 4 4.81 3.28 0.94
N HIS A 5 3.84 2.41 1.20
CA HIS A 5 2.52 2.83 1.61
C HIS A 5 1.85 1.85 2.59
N ILE A 6 0.81 2.33 3.26
CA ILE A 6 -0.09 1.52 4.07
C ILE A 6 -1.48 1.62 3.46
N ALA A 7 -2.06 0.49 3.11
CA ALA A 7 -3.37 0.44 2.50
C ALA A 7 -4.45 -0.01 3.46
N TYR A 8 -5.51 0.78 3.50
CA TYR A 8 -6.70 0.54 4.30
C TYR A 8 -7.88 0.14 3.41
N ARG A 9 -8.66 -0.83 3.86
CA ARG A 9 -10.02 -1.11 3.38
C ARG A 9 -11.00 -0.69 4.45
N VAL A 10 -11.92 0.21 4.14
CA VAL A 10 -12.76 0.88 5.13
C VAL A 10 -14.22 0.99 4.69
N ALA A 11 -15.11 1.23 5.65
CA ALA A 11 -16.53 1.45 5.39
C ALA A 11 -16.84 2.85 4.86
N ASN A 12 -15.96 3.82 5.10
CA ASN A 12 -16.13 5.19 4.63
C ASN A 12 -14.78 5.81 4.31
N ARG A 13 -14.43 5.80 3.03
CA ARG A 13 -13.15 6.30 2.53
C ARG A 13 -12.97 7.82 2.76
N ASP A 14 -14.05 8.60 2.54
CA ASP A 14 -13.96 10.05 2.61
C ASP A 14 -13.65 10.51 4.03
N LYS A 15 -14.36 9.97 5.02
CA LYS A 15 -14.09 10.27 6.44
C LYS A 15 -12.71 9.77 6.86
N THR A 16 -12.26 8.63 6.34
CA THR A 16 -10.94 8.11 6.64
C THR A 16 -9.85 8.99 6.03
N ALA A 17 -9.99 9.38 4.77
CA ALA A 17 -9.06 10.29 4.12
C ALA A 17 -9.04 11.66 4.82
N GLU A 18 -10.20 12.22 5.16
CA GLU A 18 -10.32 13.48 5.91
C GLU A 18 -9.62 13.39 7.27
N PHE A 19 -9.75 12.26 7.96
CA PHE A 19 -9.04 12.02 9.22
C PHE A 19 -7.52 12.11 9.04
N PHE A 20 -6.95 11.41 8.06
CA PHE A 20 -5.51 11.48 7.80
C PHE A 20 -5.04 12.88 7.40
N MET A 21 -5.84 13.57 6.58
CA MET A 21 -5.52 14.95 6.18
C MET A 21 -5.54 15.93 7.35
N LYS A 22 -6.55 15.85 8.21
CA LYS A 22 -6.72 16.79 9.34
C LYS A 22 -5.83 16.46 10.53
N ALA A 23 -5.69 15.16 10.87
CA ALA A 23 -4.97 14.73 12.07
C ALA A 23 -3.45 14.68 11.85
N PHE A 24 -3.00 14.34 10.63
CA PHE A 24 -1.59 14.07 10.34
C PHE A 24 -1.02 14.92 9.21
N GLY A 25 -1.81 15.80 8.60
CA GLY A 25 -1.34 16.72 7.56
C GLY A 25 -1.12 16.07 6.19
N TYR A 26 -1.68 14.89 5.94
CA TYR A 26 -1.62 14.27 4.62
C TYR A 26 -2.31 15.14 3.56
N LYS A 27 -1.87 15.03 2.33
CA LYS A 27 -2.45 15.74 1.19
C LYS A 27 -3.13 14.77 0.24
N PHE A 28 -4.21 15.22 -0.37
CA PHE A 28 -4.87 14.46 -1.42
C PHE A 28 -3.95 14.36 -2.65
N GLN A 29 -3.72 13.14 -3.12
CA GLN A 29 -2.94 12.89 -4.34
C GLN A 29 -3.86 12.61 -5.52
N CYS A 30 -4.67 11.55 -5.44
CA CYS A 30 -5.59 11.19 -6.49
C CYS A 30 -6.73 10.30 -5.98
N GLU A 31 -7.79 10.22 -6.82
CA GLU A 31 -8.91 9.32 -6.63
C GLU A 31 -9.18 8.56 -7.92
N PHE A 32 -9.57 7.30 -7.82
CA PHE A 32 -9.98 6.51 -8.96
C PHE A 32 -10.92 5.35 -8.58
N GLU A 33 -11.74 4.93 -9.55
CA GLU A 33 -12.61 3.77 -9.41
C GLU A 33 -11.99 2.54 -10.08
N ILE A 34 -12.25 1.38 -9.47
CA ILE A 34 -11.92 0.06 -10.01
C ILE A 34 -13.21 -0.74 -10.12
N PHE A 35 -13.44 -1.29 -11.30
CA PHE A 35 -14.58 -2.16 -11.59
C PHE A 35 -14.08 -3.60 -11.74
N PHE A 36 -14.73 -4.53 -11.03
CA PHE A 36 -14.38 -5.95 -11.03
C PHE A 36 -15.23 -6.78 -11.97
N ASP A 37 -16.29 -6.20 -12.50
CA ASP A 37 -17.20 -6.82 -13.46
C ASP A 37 -17.46 -5.90 -14.67
N GLU A 38 -17.91 -6.51 -15.80
CA GLU A 38 -18.24 -5.76 -17.02
C GLU A 38 -19.46 -4.86 -16.85
N GLU A 39 -20.41 -5.25 -15.99
CA GLU A 39 -21.63 -4.50 -15.71
C GLU A 39 -21.41 -3.34 -14.74
N LYS A 40 -20.17 -3.17 -14.23
CA LYS A 40 -19.75 -2.13 -13.27
C LYS A 40 -20.56 -2.11 -11.97
N LYS A 41 -21.09 -3.25 -11.59
CA LYS A 41 -21.87 -3.42 -10.35
C LYS A 41 -20.97 -3.68 -9.15
N GLU A 42 -19.87 -4.41 -9.35
CA GLU A 42 -18.87 -4.66 -8.33
C GLU A 42 -17.73 -3.66 -8.47
N LYS A 43 -17.58 -2.75 -7.51
CA LYS A 43 -16.57 -1.71 -7.58
C LYS A 43 -15.89 -1.42 -6.24
N ALA A 44 -14.71 -0.86 -6.33
CA ALA A 44 -14.04 -0.12 -5.26
C ALA A 44 -13.71 1.29 -5.72
N ILE A 45 -13.74 2.23 -4.77
CA ILE A 45 -13.28 3.59 -4.98
C ILE A 45 -12.08 3.82 -4.07
N CYS A 46 -11.00 4.33 -4.64
CA CYS A 46 -9.70 4.44 -4.00
C CYS A 46 -9.27 5.89 -3.93
N ILE A 47 -8.70 6.27 -2.79
CA ILE A 47 -8.01 7.55 -2.59
C ILE A 47 -6.57 7.25 -2.21
N ALA A 48 -5.63 7.92 -2.86
CA ALA A 48 -4.24 7.96 -2.45
C ALA A 48 -3.95 9.31 -1.80
N LEU A 49 -3.22 9.27 -0.68
CA LEU A 49 -2.81 10.43 0.08
C LEU A 49 -1.28 10.48 0.16
N GLU A 50 -0.72 11.63 -0.19
CA GLU A 50 0.70 11.92 0.00
C GLU A 50 1.00 12.20 1.46
N PRO A 51 2.18 11.81 1.97
CA PRO A 51 2.61 12.20 3.29
C PRO A 51 2.74 13.72 3.41
N PRO A 52 2.67 14.23 4.65
CA PRO A 52 2.86 15.67 4.88
C PRO A 52 4.20 16.11 4.29
N GLU A 53 4.20 17.31 3.73
CA GLU A 53 5.44 17.92 3.26
C GLU A 53 6.47 17.91 4.37
N ARG A 54 7.64 17.52 4.00
CA ARG A 54 8.79 17.69 4.86
C ARG A 54 9.28 19.09 4.71
N VAL A 55 9.71 19.61 5.80
CA VAL A 55 10.56 20.78 5.85
C VAL A 55 11.97 20.38 5.34
N VAL A 56 12.02 19.77 4.16
CA VAL A 56 13.24 19.21 3.60
C VAL A 56 14.17 20.29 3.11
N GLU A 57 13.59 21.36 2.60
CA GLU A 57 14.35 22.48 2.03
C GLU A 57 15.14 23.24 3.10
N GLU A 58 14.62 23.26 4.33
CA GLU A 58 15.26 23.90 5.47
C GLU A 58 16.05 22.92 6.35
N ALA A 59 15.96 21.65 6.06
CA ALA A 59 16.52 20.60 6.89
C ALA A 59 17.28 19.58 6.06
N PRO A 60 18.48 19.92 5.58
CA PRO A 60 19.31 18.99 4.80
C PRO A 60 19.68 17.71 5.56
N TRP A 61 19.36 17.62 6.82
CA TRP A 61 19.54 16.45 7.67
C TRP A 61 18.41 15.40 7.56
N THR A 62 17.45 15.59 6.71
CA THR A 62 16.48 14.53 6.39
C THR A 62 17.11 13.34 5.67
N VAL A 63 18.36 13.46 5.34
CA VAL A 63 19.22 12.39 4.90
C VAL A 63 20.07 11.95 6.10
N HIS A 64 20.26 10.66 6.25
CA HIS A 64 21.20 10.15 7.24
C HIS A 64 22.57 10.82 7.03
N VAL A 65 22.94 11.67 7.95
CA VAL A 65 24.26 12.30 7.94
C VAL A 65 25.17 11.44 8.83
N PRO A 66 26.23 10.84 8.28
CA PRO A 66 27.20 10.15 9.10
C PRO A 66 27.73 11.10 10.17
N GLN A 67 27.56 10.72 11.42
CA GLN A 67 28.04 11.49 12.55
C GLN A 67 29.40 10.95 13.01
N PRO A 68 30.22 11.79 13.62
CA PRO A 68 31.44 11.33 14.31
C PRO A 68 31.09 10.21 15.31
N PRO A 69 32.04 9.33 15.66
CA PRO A 69 31.76 8.11 16.41
C PRO A 69 31.03 8.29 17.74
N ASN A 70 31.00 9.48 18.28
CA ASN A 70 30.38 9.79 19.57
C ASN A 70 29.00 10.45 19.45
N HIS A 71 28.45 10.57 18.25
CA HIS A 71 27.11 11.14 18.00
C HIS A 71 26.16 10.09 17.44
N VAL A 72 24.96 10.05 17.99
CA VAL A 72 23.88 9.27 17.40
C VAL A 72 23.35 10.08 16.22
N GLY A 73 23.45 9.54 15.01
CA GLY A 73 22.87 10.15 13.83
C GLY A 73 21.36 10.24 13.97
N GLN A 74 20.77 11.35 13.56
CA GLN A 74 19.32 11.43 13.45
C GLN A 74 18.90 10.84 12.10
N GLU A 75 18.15 9.75 12.15
CA GLU A 75 17.43 9.23 11.01
C GLU A 75 16.02 9.80 10.99
N TYR A 76 15.66 10.42 9.89
CA TYR A 76 14.29 10.85 9.64
C TYR A 76 13.61 9.82 8.72
N HIS A 77 12.61 9.15 9.27
CA HIS A 77 11.77 8.27 8.48
C HIS A 77 10.73 9.10 7.73
N ILE A 78 10.61 8.81 6.44
CA ILE A 78 9.55 9.37 5.63
C ILE A 78 8.26 8.68 6.02
N ALA A 79 7.21 9.44 6.32
CA ALA A 79 5.89 8.87 6.46
C ALA A 79 5.49 8.16 5.15
N PRO A 80 4.88 6.96 5.23
CA PRO A 80 4.41 6.26 4.03
C PRO A 80 3.24 6.99 3.40
N GLU A 81 3.00 6.75 2.11
CA GLU A 81 1.71 7.10 1.51
C GLU A 81 0.57 6.34 2.20
N ILE A 82 -0.62 6.90 2.20
CA ILE A 82 -1.83 6.24 2.68
C ILE A 82 -2.74 5.96 1.49
N PHE A 83 -3.10 4.70 1.31
CA PHE A 83 -4.04 4.26 0.30
C PHE A 83 -5.34 3.80 0.98
N VAL A 84 -6.46 4.40 0.63
CA VAL A 84 -7.76 4.10 1.23
C VAL A 84 -8.71 3.61 0.16
N SER A 85 -9.34 2.45 0.37
CA SER A 85 -10.36 1.91 -0.52
C SER A 85 -11.66 1.61 0.21
N GLU A 86 -12.76 1.91 -0.45
CA GLU A 86 -14.13 1.56 -0.08
C GLU A 86 -14.78 0.79 -1.23
N GLY A 87 -15.48 -0.28 -0.93
CA GLY A 87 -16.20 -1.08 -1.91
C GLY A 87 -17.69 -1.15 -1.60
N ASN A 88 -18.52 -1.23 -2.64
CA ASN A 88 -19.94 -1.47 -2.46
C ASN A 88 -20.19 -2.87 -1.84
N PRO A 89 -21.34 -3.07 -1.19
CA PRO A 89 -21.71 -4.38 -0.66
C PRO A 89 -21.63 -5.49 -1.73
N GLY A 90 -21.03 -6.60 -1.37
CA GLY A 90 -20.80 -7.73 -2.29
C GLY A 90 -19.49 -7.66 -3.07
N SER A 91 -18.84 -6.49 -3.15
CA SER A 91 -17.53 -6.37 -3.80
C SER A 91 -16.41 -6.99 -2.95
N ILE A 92 -15.24 -7.19 -3.57
CA ILE A 92 -14.04 -7.72 -2.88
C ILE A 92 -13.74 -6.87 -1.63
N VAL A 93 -13.72 -5.55 -1.77
CA VAL A 93 -13.42 -4.63 -0.67
C VAL A 93 -14.56 -4.59 0.34
N GLY A 94 -15.81 -4.50 -0.12
CA GLY A 94 -16.99 -4.47 0.76
C GLY A 94 -17.13 -5.74 1.60
N ASN A 95 -16.92 -6.92 1.00
CA ASN A 95 -16.95 -8.20 1.73
C ASN A 95 -15.81 -8.31 2.74
N TRP A 96 -14.62 -7.84 2.40
CA TRP A 96 -13.50 -7.82 3.33
C TRP A 96 -13.76 -6.94 4.56
N VAL A 97 -14.39 -5.77 4.36
CA VAL A 97 -14.80 -4.85 5.44
C VAL A 97 -15.89 -5.49 6.30
N ALA A 98 -16.90 -6.13 5.65
CA ALA A 98 -17.98 -6.80 6.36
C ALA A 98 -17.49 -7.93 7.29
N LYS A 99 -16.51 -8.73 6.85
CA LYS A 99 -15.85 -9.76 7.68
C LYS A 99 -15.11 -9.19 8.91
N ARG A 100 -14.87 -7.89 8.95
CA ARG A 100 -14.18 -7.16 10.02
C ARG A 100 -15.12 -6.18 10.76
N GLU A 101 -16.29 -6.69 11.10
CA GLU A 101 -17.31 -5.98 11.88
C GLU A 101 -17.80 -4.67 11.21
N GLY A 102 -17.61 -4.53 9.90
CA GLY A 102 -17.99 -3.34 9.14
C GLY A 102 -17.09 -2.12 9.39
N ILE A 103 -16.00 -2.25 10.12
CA ILE A 103 -15.02 -1.17 10.38
C ILE A 103 -13.94 -1.17 9.30
N GLY A 104 -13.41 -2.37 9.00
CA GLY A 104 -12.26 -2.53 8.12
C GLY A 104 -10.93 -2.44 8.86
N GLY A 105 -9.91 -1.88 8.24
CA GLY A 105 -8.57 -1.73 8.82
C GLY A 105 -7.45 -1.80 7.80
N ILE A 106 -6.23 -2.06 8.26
CA ILE A 106 -5.07 -2.25 7.39
C ILE A 106 -5.23 -3.55 6.61
N HIS A 107 -5.18 -3.48 5.29
CA HIS A 107 -5.21 -4.63 4.40
C HIS A 107 -3.80 -5.11 4.07
N HIS A 108 -2.92 -4.20 3.67
CA HIS A 108 -1.53 -4.54 3.37
C HIS A 108 -0.57 -3.41 3.73
N ILE A 109 0.70 -3.78 3.84
CA ILE A 109 1.82 -2.88 4.05
C ILE A 109 2.78 -3.10 2.89
N ALA A 110 3.07 -2.05 2.14
CA ALA A 110 3.91 -2.10 0.97
C ALA A 110 5.34 -1.64 1.26
N TYR A 111 6.29 -2.41 0.73
CA TYR A 111 7.71 -2.10 0.79
C TYR A 111 8.29 -1.93 -0.61
N GLN A 112 8.91 -0.79 -0.83
CA GLN A 112 9.67 -0.55 -2.04
C GLN A 112 10.98 -1.36 -2.02
N VAL A 113 11.23 -2.07 -3.11
CA VAL A 113 12.41 -2.90 -3.33
C VAL A 113 13.02 -2.57 -4.69
N GLU A 114 14.29 -2.91 -4.87
CA GLU A 114 14.99 -2.68 -6.15
C GLU A 114 14.56 -3.67 -7.24
N ASN A 115 14.17 -4.89 -6.85
CA ASN A 115 13.76 -5.93 -7.77
C ASN A 115 12.73 -6.85 -7.10
N VAL A 116 11.48 -6.76 -7.56
CA VAL A 116 10.35 -7.52 -7.02
C VAL A 116 10.50 -9.02 -7.30
N ASP A 117 10.94 -9.41 -8.50
CA ASP A 117 11.13 -10.82 -8.85
C ASP A 117 12.17 -11.50 -7.95
N ALA A 118 13.28 -10.80 -7.66
CA ALA A 118 14.32 -11.30 -6.77
C ALA A 118 13.83 -11.40 -5.31
N LYS A 119 13.09 -10.38 -4.84
CA LYS A 119 12.55 -10.37 -3.48
C LYS A 119 11.50 -11.45 -3.28
N MET A 120 10.65 -11.69 -4.26
CA MET A 120 9.66 -12.76 -4.24
C MET A 120 10.33 -14.15 -4.10
N ARG A 121 11.35 -14.42 -4.93
CA ARG A 121 12.13 -15.68 -4.84
C ARG A 121 12.81 -15.84 -3.49
N GLU A 122 13.48 -14.79 -3.01
CA GLU A 122 14.13 -14.81 -1.69
C GLU A 122 13.16 -15.21 -0.58
N TRP A 123 11.96 -14.65 -0.58
CA TRP A 123 10.95 -14.94 0.44
C TRP A 123 10.42 -16.38 0.34
N GLN A 124 10.21 -16.87 -0.87
CA GLN A 124 9.80 -18.27 -1.10
C GLN A 124 10.88 -19.26 -0.65
N GLU A 125 12.14 -19.04 -1.04
CA GLU A 125 13.27 -19.89 -0.69
C GLU A 125 13.52 -19.95 0.83
N LYS A 126 13.32 -18.80 1.51
CA LYS A 126 13.46 -18.73 2.98
C LYS A 126 12.20 -19.16 3.73
N GLY A 127 11.12 -19.47 3.04
CA GLY A 127 9.85 -19.88 3.66
C GLY A 127 9.18 -18.78 4.48
N PHE A 128 9.40 -17.51 4.14
CA PHE A 128 8.77 -16.40 4.86
C PHE A 128 7.29 -16.24 4.51
N ALA A 129 6.93 -16.33 3.25
CA ALA A 129 5.55 -16.34 2.78
C ALA A 129 5.43 -16.87 1.35
N ASP A 130 4.23 -17.38 1.01
CA ASP A 130 3.77 -17.56 -0.36
C ASP A 130 3.18 -16.25 -0.91
N PHE A 131 2.95 -16.23 -2.23
CA PHE A 131 2.38 -15.09 -2.93
C PHE A 131 1.02 -15.41 -3.53
N THR A 132 0.21 -14.38 -3.76
CA THR A 132 -1.14 -14.49 -4.32
C THR A 132 -1.13 -14.77 -5.83
N THR A 133 -0.03 -14.42 -6.50
CA THR A 133 0.23 -14.68 -7.92
C THR A 133 1.56 -15.40 -8.10
N SER A 134 1.68 -16.19 -9.16
CA SER A 134 2.91 -16.94 -9.48
C SER A 134 4.04 -16.05 -9.99
N THR A 135 3.70 -14.89 -10.53
CA THR A 135 4.63 -13.88 -11.03
C THR A 135 4.17 -12.49 -10.61
N PRO A 136 5.09 -11.52 -10.45
CA PRO A 136 4.71 -10.13 -10.21
C PRO A 136 3.87 -9.56 -11.35
N LEU A 137 2.97 -8.67 -10.99
CA LEU A 137 2.17 -7.87 -11.92
C LEU A 137 3.00 -6.69 -12.41
N LYS A 138 3.01 -6.46 -13.72
CA LYS A 138 3.84 -5.42 -14.36
C LYS A 138 2.97 -4.45 -15.14
N CYS A 139 3.24 -3.19 -14.93
CA CYS A 139 2.74 -2.05 -15.67
C CYS A 139 3.97 -1.22 -16.06
N GLU A 140 3.85 -0.24 -16.93
CA GLU A 140 4.98 0.48 -17.52
C GLU A 140 6.04 0.93 -16.49
N ASP A 141 5.59 1.51 -15.37
CA ASP A 141 6.46 2.08 -14.35
C ASP A 141 6.39 1.39 -12.98
N LEU A 142 5.63 0.30 -12.89
CA LEU A 142 5.38 -0.40 -11.64
C LEU A 142 5.47 -1.91 -11.81
N THR A 143 6.16 -2.55 -10.86
CA THR A 143 6.09 -4.00 -10.67
C THR A 143 5.65 -4.26 -9.24
N GLN A 144 4.65 -5.12 -9.04
CA GLN A 144 4.04 -5.32 -7.74
C GLN A 144 3.67 -6.80 -7.53
N VAL A 145 3.72 -7.25 -6.28
CA VAL A 145 3.22 -8.57 -5.88
C VAL A 145 2.72 -8.55 -4.44
N PHE A 146 1.64 -9.25 -4.16
CA PHE A 146 1.14 -9.50 -2.80
C PHE A 146 1.60 -10.84 -2.28
N SER A 147 2.12 -10.88 -1.05
CA SER A 147 2.19 -12.12 -0.30
C SER A 147 0.77 -12.62 0.00
N LYS A 148 0.62 -13.90 0.32
CA LYS A 148 -0.56 -14.36 1.04
C LYS A 148 -0.61 -13.72 2.42
N TYR A 149 -1.77 -13.78 3.06
CA TYR A 149 -1.98 -13.29 4.41
C TYR A 149 -0.97 -13.95 5.37
N HIS A 150 -0.22 -13.13 6.09
CA HIS A 150 0.86 -13.63 6.94
C HIS A 150 0.33 -13.98 8.34
N PRO A 151 0.43 -15.23 8.79
CA PRO A 151 -0.24 -15.70 10.00
C PRO A 151 0.29 -15.07 11.30
N LEU A 152 1.55 -14.63 11.32
CA LEU A 152 2.14 -14.01 12.50
C LEU A 152 1.74 -12.54 12.68
N THR A 153 1.44 -11.83 11.60
CA THR A 153 1.24 -10.37 11.64
C THR A 153 -0.17 -9.96 11.27
N GLY A 154 -0.95 -10.85 10.65
CA GLY A 154 -2.31 -10.55 10.27
C GLY A 154 -2.46 -9.53 9.13
N VAL A 155 -1.43 -9.37 8.30
CA VAL A 155 -1.46 -8.47 7.14
C VAL A 155 -0.86 -9.15 5.91
N ILE A 156 -1.16 -8.60 4.75
CA ILE A 156 -0.52 -8.90 3.48
C ILE A 156 0.69 -7.99 3.34
N TYR A 157 1.81 -8.50 2.85
CA TYR A 157 2.95 -7.70 2.46
C TYR A 157 2.97 -7.51 0.96
N GLU A 158 3.13 -6.28 0.53
CA GLU A 158 3.34 -5.94 -0.87
C GLU A 158 4.81 -5.64 -1.11
N PHE A 159 5.37 -6.16 -2.20
CA PHE A 159 6.62 -5.64 -2.75
C PHE A 159 6.32 -4.84 -3.99
N ILE A 160 6.90 -3.64 -4.04
CA ILE A 160 6.70 -2.70 -5.13
C ILE A 160 8.05 -2.17 -5.64
N GLU A 161 8.21 -2.18 -6.95
CA GLU A 161 9.31 -1.54 -7.67
C GLU A 161 8.72 -0.41 -8.50
N ARG A 162 9.14 0.82 -8.20
CA ARG A 162 8.64 2.04 -8.84
C ARG A 162 9.73 2.72 -9.64
N LYS A 163 9.38 3.15 -10.84
CA LYS A 163 10.17 4.13 -11.60
C LYS A 163 9.63 5.54 -11.44
N GLN A 164 8.35 5.68 -11.18
CA GLN A 164 7.64 6.96 -11.00
C GLN A 164 6.66 6.88 -9.83
N PHE A 165 6.13 8.03 -9.43
CA PHE A 165 5.04 8.11 -8.44
C PHE A 165 3.70 7.71 -9.05
N GLY A 166 2.77 7.30 -8.19
CA GLY A 166 1.41 6.95 -8.58
C GLY A 166 1.12 5.45 -8.56
N PHE A 167 -0.08 5.10 -8.97
CA PHE A 167 -0.60 3.74 -9.00
C PHE A 167 -1.10 3.37 -10.39
N CYS A 168 -0.87 2.15 -10.81
CA CYS A 168 -1.40 1.59 -12.04
C CYS A 168 -2.74 0.90 -11.74
N LYS A 169 -3.84 1.40 -12.31
CA LYS A 169 -5.19 0.87 -12.07
C LYS A 169 -5.32 -0.61 -12.38
N ASP A 170 -4.68 -1.09 -13.45
CA ASP A 170 -4.75 -2.50 -13.85
C ASP A 170 -4.04 -3.40 -12.84
N ASN A 171 -2.87 -2.98 -12.35
CA ASN A 171 -2.19 -3.69 -11.27
C ASN A 171 -3.02 -3.70 -10.00
N VAL A 172 -3.55 -2.54 -9.58
CA VAL A 172 -4.40 -2.44 -8.37
C VAL A 172 -5.62 -3.33 -8.49
N LYS A 173 -6.29 -3.37 -9.66
CA LYS A 173 -7.40 -4.28 -9.92
C LYS A 173 -6.98 -5.74 -9.76
N SER A 174 -5.93 -6.15 -10.44
CA SER A 174 -5.44 -7.54 -10.41
C SER A 174 -4.99 -7.98 -9.02
N LEU A 175 -4.33 -7.07 -8.28
CA LEU A 175 -3.95 -7.30 -6.87
C LEU A 175 -5.18 -7.46 -5.98
N MET A 176 -6.20 -6.60 -6.12
CA MET A 176 -7.46 -6.74 -5.38
C MET A 176 -8.15 -8.07 -5.70
N GLU A 177 -8.22 -8.46 -6.97
CA GLU A 177 -8.83 -9.72 -7.41
C GLU A 177 -8.08 -10.93 -6.85
N SER A 178 -6.76 -10.87 -6.73
CA SER A 178 -5.94 -11.95 -6.15
C SER A 178 -6.21 -12.21 -4.67
N THR A 179 -6.88 -11.29 -3.98
CA THR A 179 -7.26 -11.36 -2.56
C THR A 179 -8.76 -11.59 -2.35
N ARG A 180 -9.51 -12.03 -3.37
CA ARG A 180 -10.98 -12.21 -3.30
C ARG A 180 -11.43 -13.20 -2.23
N GLY A 181 -10.59 -14.13 -1.85
CA GLY A 181 -10.89 -15.17 -0.85
C GLY A 181 -10.59 -14.79 0.60
N ASP A 182 -9.93 -13.68 0.85
CA ASP A 182 -9.41 -13.27 2.17
C ASP A 182 -10.49 -12.76 3.13
#